data_f7c969a530a353d224529aea13ec44cb
#
_entry.id   f7c969a530a353d224529aea13ec44cb
#
_cell.length_a   1.000
_cell.length_b   1.000
_cell.length_c   1.000
_cell.angle_alpha   90.00
_cell.angle_beta   90.00
_cell.angle_gamma   90.00
#
_symmetry.space_group_name_H-M   'P 1'
#
loop_
_entity.id
_entity.type
_entity.pdbx_description
1 polymer ?
#
loop_
_entity_poly.entity_id
_entity_poly.type
_entity_poly.pdbx_seq_one_letter_code
_entity_poly.pdbx_strand_id
1 'polypeptide(L)'
;MRRFLAHAIKKTHKESAEYTKKSHFIQIKNVVFLKENKSVSSLFKTGEQMSIRIDYNSIKEIKNPVFGIAFYSEDGIHISGPNTKFSGFRIRSAKGRGSIFYRIKKIPFVKGRYFITVAVHPYNSFEPYDVHVKEYSFRVVDSPAGFGLIHLDSEWSILKY
;
A
#
# COMPACT_ATOMS: atom_id res chain seq x y z
N MET A 1 -31.51 -11.40 7.51
CA MET A 1 -30.52 -10.56 6.79
C MET A 1 -29.68 -9.67 7.71
N ARG A 2 -30.19 -9.01 8.76
CA ARG A 2 -29.45 -8.12 9.68
C ARG A 2 -28.38 -8.80 10.57
N ARG A 3 -28.49 -10.10 10.88
CA ARG A 3 -27.53 -10.84 11.74
C ARG A 3 -26.21 -11.18 11.05
N PHE A 4 -26.20 -11.38 9.72
CA PHE A 4 -24.97 -11.70 8.96
C PHE A 4 -24.05 -10.48 8.81
N LEU A 5 -24.61 -9.29 8.57
CA LEU A 5 -23.84 -8.05 8.47
C LEU A 5 -23.18 -7.67 9.80
N ALA A 6 -23.87 -7.85 10.94
CA ALA A 6 -23.31 -7.56 12.27
C ALA A 6 -22.15 -8.51 12.63
N HIS A 7 -22.18 -9.76 12.14
CA HIS A 7 -21.11 -10.73 12.39
C HIS A 7 -19.87 -10.44 11.54
N ALA A 8 -20.05 -10.03 10.28
CA ALA A 8 -18.96 -9.61 9.39
C ALA A 8 -18.27 -8.33 9.89
N ILE A 9 -19.04 -7.33 10.36
CA ILE A 9 -18.49 -6.08 10.91
C ILE A 9 -17.74 -6.35 12.22
N LYS A 10 -18.25 -7.21 13.11
CA LYS A 10 -17.54 -7.60 14.34
C LYS A 10 -16.27 -8.40 14.06
N LYS A 11 -16.25 -9.21 13.00
CA LYS A 11 -15.07 -9.99 12.59
C LYS A 11 -13.97 -9.09 12.04
N THR A 12 -14.32 -8.09 11.21
CA THR A 12 -13.36 -7.09 10.69
C THR A 12 -12.80 -6.18 11.78
N HIS A 13 -13.59 -5.77 12.78
CA HIS A 13 -13.09 -4.99 13.92
C HIS A 13 -12.23 -5.83 14.88
N LYS A 14 -12.50 -7.12 15.02
CA LYS A 14 -11.69 -8.01 15.84
C LYS A 14 -10.37 -8.38 15.16
N GLU A 15 -10.37 -8.57 13.84
CA GLU A 15 -9.18 -8.76 13.03
C GLU A 15 -8.30 -7.49 13.05
N SER A 16 -8.87 -6.27 12.96
CA SER A 16 -8.08 -5.04 13.07
C SER A 16 -7.44 -4.83 14.44
N ALA A 17 -8.06 -5.31 15.52
CA ALA A 17 -7.50 -5.22 16.88
C ALA A 17 -6.43 -6.30 17.16
N GLU A 18 -6.48 -7.42 16.46
CA GLU A 18 -5.51 -8.53 16.61
C GLU A 18 -4.20 -8.27 15.83
N TYR A 19 -4.24 -7.41 14.79
CA TYR A 19 -3.07 -7.04 13.99
C TYR A 19 -2.13 -6.03 14.67
N THR A 20 -2.42 -5.55 15.88
CA THR A 20 -1.59 -4.61 16.63
C THR A 20 -0.47 -5.26 17.46
N LYS A 21 -0.23 -6.56 17.35
CA LYS A 21 0.94 -7.19 17.97
C LYS A 21 2.20 -6.81 17.20
N LYS A 22 2.75 -5.63 17.51
CA LYS A 22 4.08 -5.21 17.04
C LYS A 22 5.10 -6.26 17.43
N SER A 23 5.66 -6.97 16.47
CA SER A 23 6.80 -7.84 16.75
C SER A 23 7.98 -6.96 17.16
N HIS A 24 8.71 -7.35 18.21
CA HIS A 24 9.87 -6.58 18.67
C HIS A 24 11.07 -6.67 17.73
N PHE A 25 11.01 -7.45 16.65
CA PHE A 25 12.18 -7.75 15.83
C PHE A 25 12.44 -6.77 14.70
N ILE A 26 11.43 -6.44 13.92
CA ILE A 26 11.50 -5.42 12.86
C ILE A 26 10.26 -4.55 12.92
N GLN A 27 10.45 -3.25 12.81
CA GLN A 27 9.38 -2.25 12.91
C GLN A 27 9.44 -1.28 11.76
N ILE A 28 8.29 -0.94 11.21
CA ILE A 28 8.11 0.19 10.31
C ILE A 28 8.22 1.47 11.16
N LYS A 29 9.08 2.40 10.74
CA LYS A 29 9.33 3.63 11.49
C LYS A 29 8.70 4.85 10.86
N ASN A 30 8.64 4.88 9.53
CA ASN A 30 8.09 6.00 8.79
C ASN A 30 7.67 5.55 7.39
N VAL A 31 6.66 6.21 6.84
CA VAL A 31 6.24 6.03 5.45
C VAL A 31 5.99 7.39 4.85
N VAL A 32 6.65 7.67 3.72
CA VAL A 32 6.49 8.94 3.02
C VAL A 32 6.24 8.72 1.53
N PHE A 33 5.41 9.58 0.96
CA PHE A 33 5.18 9.64 -0.47
C PHE A 33 6.11 10.67 -1.10
N LEU A 34 6.74 10.31 -2.20
CA LEU A 34 7.72 11.13 -2.90
C LEU A 34 7.29 11.34 -4.35
N LYS A 35 7.41 12.56 -4.83
CA LYS A 35 7.31 12.89 -6.26
C LYS A 35 8.55 12.38 -7.02
N GLU A 36 8.53 12.48 -8.34
CA GLU A 36 9.64 12.11 -9.21
C GLU A 36 10.94 12.85 -8.86
N ASN A 37 10.84 14.14 -8.52
CA ASN A 37 11.95 14.98 -8.06
C ASN A 37 12.41 14.70 -6.61
N LYS A 38 11.90 13.62 -6.00
CA LYS A 38 12.16 13.18 -4.63
C LYS A 38 11.63 14.10 -3.52
N SER A 39 10.85 15.13 -3.85
CA SER A 39 10.17 15.94 -2.83
C SER A 39 9.05 15.14 -2.15
N VAL A 40 8.89 15.35 -0.85
CA VAL A 40 7.79 14.76 -0.07
C VAL A 40 6.49 15.46 -0.47
N SER A 41 5.45 14.66 -0.75
CA SER A 41 4.14 15.19 -1.08
C SER A 41 3.05 14.17 -0.72
N SER A 42 1.90 14.65 -0.29
CA SER A 42 0.66 13.87 -0.19
C SER A 42 -0.34 14.20 -1.31
N LEU A 43 0.06 15.07 -2.27
CA LEU A 43 -0.79 15.52 -3.37
C LEU A 43 -0.17 15.11 -4.71
N PHE A 44 -0.96 14.42 -5.53
CA PHE A 44 -0.56 13.90 -6.83
C PHE A 44 -1.65 14.12 -7.87
N LYS A 45 -1.31 13.91 -9.14
CA LYS A 45 -2.25 13.82 -10.25
C LYS A 45 -2.22 12.42 -10.86
N THR A 46 -3.31 12.01 -11.50
CA THR A 46 -3.31 10.79 -12.31
C THR A 46 -2.21 10.87 -13.37
N GLY A 47 -1.48 9.77 -13.57
CA GLY A 47 -0.36 9.70 -14.51
C GLY A 47 0.99 10.18 -13.95
N GLU A 48 1.03 10.90 -12.82
CA GLU A 48 2.31 11.26 -12.18
C GLU A 48 3.02 10.02 -11.61
N GLN A 49 4.34 10.10 -11.52
CA GLN A 49 5.12 9.11 -10.78
C GLN A 49 5.01 9.37 -9.27
N MET A 50 4.84 8.28 -8.51
CA MET A 50 4.91 8.31 -7.04
C MET A 50 5.85 7.21 -6.55
N SER A 51 6.69 7.54 -5.57
CA SER A 51 7.43 6.53 -4.81
C SER A 51 6.97 6.54 -3.36
N ILE A 52 6.79 5.37 -2.78
CA ILE A 52 6.49 5.18 -1.37
C ILE A 52 7.77 4.67 -0.73
N ARG A 53 8.35 5.46 0.18
CA ARG A 53 9.50 5.05 0.99
C ARG A 53 8.98 4.55 2.33
N ILE A 54 9.41 3.35 2.70
CA ILE A 54 9.12 2.68 3.96
C ILE A 54 10.44 2.58 4.72
N ASP A 55 10.58 3.36 5.78
CA ASP A 55 11.73 3.29 6.66
C ASP A 55 11.46 2.27 7.76
N TYR A 56 12.42 1.40 8.01
CA TYR A 56 12.32 0.36 9.03
C TYR A 56 13.53 0.33 9.95
N ASN A 57 13.36 -0.29 11.12
CA ASN A 57 14.45 -0.65 12.00
C ASN A 57 14.28 -2.09 12.49
N SER A 58 15.35 -2.89 12.38
CA SER A 58 15.37 -4.26 12.85
C SER A 58 16.45 -4.45 13.92
N ILE A 59 16.08 -4.92 15.12
CA ILE A 59 16.99 -5.12 16.23
C ILE A 59 17.86 -6.39 16.06
N LYS A 60 17.42 -7.33 15.23
CA LYS A 60 18.17 -8.52 14.84
C LYS A 60 18.07 -8.73 13.33
N GLU A 61 18.95 -9.57 12.79
CA GLU A 61 18.87 -9.94 11.38
C GLU A 61 17.60 -10.73 11.10
N ILE A 62 16.78 -10.24 10.16
CA ILE A 62 15.60 -10.93 9.63
C ILE A 62 15.92 -11.40 8.21
N LYS A 63 15.89 -12.71 8.00
CA LYS A 63 16.13 -13.30 6.67
C LYS A 63 14.86 -13.30 5.84
N ASN A 64 15.00 -12.91 4.57
CA ASN A 64 13.93 -12.86 3.58
C ASN A 64 12.64 -12.15 4.09
N PRO A 65 12.71 -10.92 4.64
CA PRO A 65 11.51 -10.19 5.01
C PRO A 65 10.71 -9.85 3.76
N VAL A 66 9.37 -9.85 3.89
CA VAL A 66 8.45 -9.44 2.83
C VAL A 66 7.78 -8.15 3.25
N PHE A 67 7.97 -7.09 2.47
CA PHE A 67 7.25 -5.82 2.63
C PHE A 67 6.07 -5.78 1.68
N GLY A 68 4.92 -5.37 2.17
CA GLY A 68 3.69 -5.25 1.41
C GLY A 68 3.01 -3.91 1.62
N ILE A 69 2.28 -3.47 0.59
CA ILE A 69 1.45 -2.29 0.61
C ILE A 69 0.06 -2.69 0.11
N ALA A 70 -0.99 -2.26 0.79
CA ALA A 70 -2.35 -2.40 0.30
C ALA A 70 -2.97 -1.02 0.12
N PHE A 71 -3.55 -0.77 -1.05
CA PHE A 71 -4.20 0.49 -1.41
C PHE A 71 -5.72 0.37 -1.23
N TYR A 72 -6.31 1.39 -0.65
CA TYR A 72 -7.75 1.47 -0.41
C TYR A 72 -8.31 2.81 -0.88
N SER A 73 -9.54 2.79 -1.41
CA SER A 73 -10.33 4.01 -1.61
C SER A 73 -10.77 4.61 -0.28
N GLU A 74 -11.29 5.83 -0.30
CA GLU A 74 -11.90 6.49 0.86
C GLU A 74 -13.06 5.68 1.45
N ASP A 75 -13.83 5.00 0.59
CA ASP A 75 -14.92 4.09 0.99
C ASP A 75 -14.44 2.72 1.51
N GLY A 76 -13.13 2.52 1.59
CA GLY A 76 -12.51 1.30 2.13
C GLY A 76 -12.41 0.14 1.15
N ILE A 77 -12.64 0.35 -0.15
CA ILE A 77 -12.47 -0.69 -1.18
C ILE A 77 -10.98 -1.00 -1.33
N HIS A 78 -10.60 -2.27 -1.19
CA HIS A 78 -9.24 -2.74 -1.44
C HIS A 78 -8.99 -2.77 -2.95
N ILE A 79 -8.08 -1.92 -3.42
CA ILE A 79 -7.81 -1.72 -4.85
C ILE A 79 -6.67 -2.61 -5.33
N SER A 80 -5.56 -2.66 -4.56
CA SER A 80 -4.35 -3.41 -4.96
C SER A 80 -3.50 -3.73 -3.73
N GLY A 81 -2.80 -4.87 -3.75
CA GLY A 81 -1.96 -5.34 -2.64
C GLY A 81 -0.59 -5.88 -3.09
N PRO A 82 0.29 -5.04 -3.69
CA PRO A 82 1.62 -5.48 -4.08
C PRO A 82 2.50 -5.80 -2.87
N ASN A 83 3.37 -6.78 -3.01
CA ASN A 83 4.43 -7.06 -2.04
C ASN A 83 5.70 -7.52 -2.74
N THR A 84 6.82 -7.50 -2.01
CA THR A 84 8.12 -7.84 -2.56
C THR A 84 8.21 -9.30 -3.02
N LYS A 85 7.52 -10.23 -2.36
CA LYS A 85 7.49 -11.65 -2.75
C LYS A 85 6.78 -11.85 -4.07
N PHE A 86 5.58 -11.30 -4.24
CA PHE A 86 4.80 -11.44 -5.48
C PHE A 86 5.44 -10.71 -6.66
N SER A 87 6.16 -9.62 -6.38
CA SER A 87 6.93 -8.89 -7.41
C SER A 87 8.24 -9.56 -7.80
N GLY A 88 8.60 -10.69 -7.19
CA GLY A 88 9.89 -11.34 -7.41
C GLY A 88 11.10 -10.58 -6.84
N PHE A 89 10.87 -9.50 -6.08
CA PHE A 89 11.92 -8.71 -5.46
C PHE A 89 12.34 -9.32 -4.13
N ARG A 90 13.48 -10.01 -4.14
CA ARG A 90 13.97 -10.72 -2.94
C ARG A 90 14.89 -9.86 -2.10
N ILE A 91 14.51 -9.65 -0.84
CA ILE A 91 15.37 -9.03 0.17
C ILE A 91 16.07 -10.18 0.93
N ARG A 92 17.39 -10.28 0.82
CA ARG A 92 18.14 -11.38 1.46
C ARG A 92 18.06 -11.31 2.99
N SER A 93 18.28 -10.11 3.54
CA SER A 93 18.13 -9.86 4.98
C SER A 93 17.89 -8.38 5.26
N ALA A 94 17.32 -8.10 6.44
CA ALA A 94 17.18 -6.76 7.00
C ALA A 94 17.77 -6.74 8.40
N LYS A 95 18.70 -5.81 8.69
CA LYS A 95 19.32 -5.59 9.98
C LYS A 95 19.57 -4.10 10.19
N GLY A 96 19.28 -3.61 11.40
CA GLY A 96 19.44 -2.19 11.70
C GLY A 96 18.43 -1.32 10.97
N ARG A 97 18.80 -0.08 10.68
CA ARG A 97 17.97 0.89 9.96
C ARG A 97 18.12 0.70 8.46
N GLY A 98 17.00 0.79 7.75
CA GLY A 98 16.98 0.73 6.29
C GLY A 98 15.70 1.32 5.73
N SER A 99 15.67 1.46 4.41
CA SER A 99 14.50 1.94 3.67
C SER A 99 14.26 1.04 2.46
N ILE A 100 12.99 0.80 2.17
CA ILE A 100 12.55 0.16 0.94
C ILE A 100 11.65 1.11 0.16
N PHE A 101 11.71 1.02 -1.17
CA PHE A 101 10.96 1.89 -2.06
C PHE A 101 10.03 1.07 -2.94
N TYR A 102 8.76 1.49 -3.00
CA TYR A 102 7.81 1.03 -4.00
C TYR A 102 7.49 2.19 -4.94
N ARG A 103 7.75 2.01 -6.24
CA ARG A 103 7.57 3.05 -7.26
C ARG A 103 6.41 2.71 -8.19
N ILE A 104 5.45 3.62 -8.27
CA ILE A 104 4.39 3.63 -9.26
C ILE A 104 4.82 4.58 -10.37
N LYS A 105 5.07 4.05 -11.56
CA LYS A 105 5.55 4.85 -12.72
C LYS A 105 4.51 5.87 -13.19
N LYS A 106 3.24 5.47 -13.19
CA LYS A 106 2.08 6.32 -13.52
C LYS A 106 0.96 5.97 -12.55
N ILE A 107 0.55 6.91 -11.72
CA ILE A 107 -0.58 6.73 -10.80
C ILE A 107 -1.86 6.47 -11.60
N PRO A 108 -2.52 5.32 -11.42
CA PRO A 108 -3.74 5.02 -12.16
C PRO A 108 -5.00 5.54 -11.47
N PHE A 109 -4.90 6.03 -10.23
CA PHE A 109 -6.05 6.42 -9.43
C PHE A 109 -6.68 7.71 -9.95
N VAL A 110 -8.01 7.77 -9.95
CA VAL A 110 -8.77 8.98 -10.27
C VAL A 110 -8.76 9.95 -9.08
N LYS A 111 -9.27 11.17 -9.29
CA LYS A 111 -9.41 12.19 -8.24
C LYS A 111 -10.10 11.62 -7.00
N GLY A 112 -9.46 11.73 -5.84
CA GLY A 112 -9.97 11.20 -4.58
C GLY A 112 -8.90 11.08 -3.51
N ARG A 113 -9.30 10.61 -2.33
CA ARG A 113 -8.41 10.28 -1.22
C ARG A 113 -8.20 8.78 -1.17
N TYR A 114 -6.96 8.39 -0.92
CA TYR A 114 -6.54 6.98 -0.86
C TYR A 114 -5.76 6.72 0.41
N PHE A 115 -5.99 5.57 1.01
CA PHE A 115 -5.30 5.10 2.20
C PHE A 115 -4.41 3.92 1.86
N ILE A 116 -3.32 3.78 2.59
CA ILE A 116 -2.49 2.59 2.48
C ILE A 116 -2.28 1.90 3.83
N THR A 117 -2.28 0.59 3.77
CA THR A 117 -1.75 -0.29 4.81
C THR A 117 -0.35 -0.71 4.39
N VAL A 118 0.59 -0.67 5.32
CA VAL A 118 1.96 -1.13 5.10
C VAL A 118 2.27 -2.23 6.10
N ALA A 119 2.88 -3.32 5.64
CA ALA A 119 3.22 -4.45 6.50
C ALA A 119 4.61 -5.00 6.18
N VAL A 120 5.23 -5.60 7.18
CA VAL A 120 6.41 -6.44 7.03
C VAL A 120 6.17 -7.78 7.72
N HIS A 121 6.41 -8.89 7.01
CA HIS A 121 6.16 -10.23 7.51
C HIS A 121 7.22 -11.24 7.07
N PRO A 122 7.26 -12.43 7.71
CA PRO A 122 8.13 -13.52 7.27
C PRO A 122 7.79 -14.00 5.85
N TYR A 123 8.77 -14.57 5.16
CA TYR A 123 8.57 -15.10 3.80
C TYR A 123 7.51 -16.21 3.71
N ASN A 124 7.42 -17.04 4.75
CA ASN A 124 6.56 -18.23 4.80
C ASN A 124 5.38 -18.09 5.78
N SER A 125 5.05 -16.88 6.21
CA SER A 125 3.93 -16.64 7.12
C SER A 125 3.17 -15.38 6.72
N PHE A 126 1.86 -15.39 6.94
CA PHE A 126 1.01 -14.20 6.78
C PHE A 126 0.89 -13.41 8.09
N GLU A 127 1.40 -13.94 9.21
CA GLU A 127 1.43 -13.20 10.47
C GLU A 127 2.52 -12.12 10.39
N PRO A 128 2.17 -10.83 10.45
CA PRO A 128 3.14 -9.75 10.26
C PRO A 128 4.04 -9.58 11.48
N TYR A 129 5.29 -9.17 11.25
CA TYR A 129 6.14 -8.61 12.29
C TYR A 129 5.63 -7.25 12.74
N ASP A 130 5.17 -6.42 11.79
CA ASP A 130 4.58 -5.11 12.05
C ASP A 130 3.62 -4.75 10.92
N VAL A 131 2.53 -4.06 11.25
CA VAL A 131 1.53 -3.60 10.30
C VAL A 131 0.92 -2.28 10.74
N HIS A 132 0.86 -1.34 9.81
CA HIS A 132 0.21 -0.05 9.96
C HIS A 132 -1.03 -0.02 9.05
N VAL A 133 -2.21 -0.25 9.65
CA VAL A 133 -3.46 -0.42 8.90
C VAL A 133 -4.07 0.93 8.55
N LYS A 134 -4.04 1.31 7.25
CA LYS A 134 -4.61 2.56 6.72
C LYS A 134 -4.12 3.83 7.45
N GLU A 135 -2.91 3.79 8.01
CA GLU A 135 -2.35 4.91 8.78
C GLU A 135 -1.85 6.05 7.88
N TYR A 136 -1.62 5.79 6.60
CA TYR A 136 -1.06 6.76 5.66
C TYR A 136 -2.05 7.05 4.55
N SER A 137 -2.10 8.30 4.09
CA SER A 137 -2.99 8.69 3.01
C SER A 137 -2.35 9.69 2.06
N PHE A 138 -2.80 9.67 0.81
CA PHE A 138 -2.50 10.67 -0.21
C PHE A 138 -3.78 11.06 -0.95
N ARG A 139 -3.74 12.15 -1.70
CA ARG A 139 -4.84 12.61 -2.54
C ARG A 139 -4.39 12.72 -3.98
N VAL A 140 -5.23 12.26 -4.87
CA VAL A 140 -5.17 12.59 -6.29
C VAL A 140 -6.09 13.80 -6.50
N VAL A 141 -5.51 14.93 -6.85
CA VAL A 141 -6.23 16.23 -6.92
C VAL A 141 -6.75 16.53 -8.32
N ASP A 142 -6.23 15.82 -9.33
CA ASP A 142 -6.60 16.01 -10.72
C ASP A 142 -6.51 14.67 -11.47
N SER A 143 -7.49 14.41 -12.33
CA SER A 143 -7.58 13.21 -13.18
C SER A 143 -8.31 13.50 -14.46
N PRO A 144 -8.07 12.72 -15.55
CA PRO A 144 -8.95 12.73 -16.72
C PRO A 144 -10.40 12.45 -16.32
N ALA A 145 -11.34 13.00 -17.11
CA ALA A 145 -12.75 12.73 -16.89
C ALA A 145 -13.07 11.24 -17.03
N GLY A 146 -13.89 10.71 -16.13
CA GLY A 146 -14.26 9.30 -16.11
C GLY A 146 -14.94 8.90 -14.80
N PHE A 147 -15.44 7.68 -14.77
CA PHE A 147 -16.10 7.08 -13.62
C PHE A 147 -15.23 5.93 -13.07
N GLY A 148 -15.37 5.63 -11.78
CA GLY A 148 -14.68 4.54 -11.11
C GLY A 148 -13.48 4.98 -10.28
N LEU A 149 -12.60 4.05 -9.93
CA LEU A 149 -11.45 4.27 -9.05
C LEU A 149 -10.12 4.37 -9.81
N ILE A 150 -10.08 3.85 -11.02
CA ILE A 150 -8.87 3.70 -11.83
C ILE A 150 -9.08 4.30 -13.21
N HIS A 151 -8.15 5.12 -13.65
CA HIS A 151 -8.02 5.56 -15.02
C HIS A 151 -7.17 4.58 -15.81
N LEU A 152 -7.73 4.05 -16.90
CA LEU A 152 -7.01 3.20 -17.84
C LEU A 152 -6.41 4.07 -18.93
N ASP A 153 -5.10 3.98 -19.13
CA ASP A 153 -4.40 4.62 -20.26
C ASP A 153 -4.77 3.86 -21.54
N SER A 154 -5.80 4.35 -22.25
CA SER A 154 -6.45 3.64 -23.35
C SER A 154 -6.99 4.62 -24.39
N GLU A 155 -7.21 4.13 -25.61
CA GLU A 155 -7.75 4.90 -26.73
C GLU A 155 -8.90 4.16 -27.44
N TRP A 156 -9.77 4.93 -28.09
CA TRP A 156 -10.82 4.42 -28.96
C TRP A 156 -10.43 4.56 -30.42
N SER A 157 -10.75 3.57 -31.23
CA SER A 157 -10.60 3.64 -32.67
C SER A 157 -11.84 3.13 -33.39
N ILE A 158 -12.10 3.61 -34.61
CA ILE A 158 -13.18 3.14 -35.47
C ILE A 158 -12.62 2.69 -36.81
N LEU A 159 -13.04 1.50 -37.26
CA LEU A 159 -12.83 1.03 -38.62
C LEU A 159 -14.13 1.23 -39.39
N LYS A 160 -14.08 2.01 -40.49
CA LYS A 160 -15.18 2.16 -41.43
C LYS A 160 -14.95 1.21 -42.59
N TYR A 161 -15.97 0.42 -42.94
CA TYR A 161 -15.98 -0.50 -44.11
C TYR A 161 -16.61 0.20 -45.29
#